data_fc3073edddd69368539dbf320cd8135f
#
_entry.id   fc3073edddd69368539dbf320cd8135f
#
_cell.length_a   1.000
_cell.length_b   1.000
_cell.length_c   1.000
_cell.angle_alpha   90.00
_cell.angle_beta   90.00
_cell.angle_gamma   90.00
#
_symmetry.space_group_name_H-M   'P 1'
#
loop_
_entity.id
_entity.type
_entity.pdbx_description
1 polymer ?
#
loop_
_entity_poly.entity_id
_entity_poly.type
_entity_poly.pdbx_seq_one_letter_code
_entity_poly.pdbx_strand_id
1 'polypeptide(L)'
;VGQFAGGHVTTGYNNTILGRYNGNQGGLDIRTGNNNIVLSDGDGNPRVRVTSSGTFVIPQTYNDTTGTAANMQIDSSGVVRRSTSSLRYKNTVNNATHGLTELLALRPVTYKGNNDGDTVFGGLIAEEVHDAGLTEFVQYNDDGEPDALAYSNMVSLCIKAIQEQQATI
;
A
#
# COMPACT_ATOMS: atom_id res chain seq x y z
N VAL A 1 -27.02 -2.44 -11.94
CA VAL A 1 -28.31 -2.59 -11.25
C VAL A 1 -28.76 -4.03 -11.45
N GLY A 2 -28.97 -4.77 -10.36
CA GLY A 2 -29.40 -6.17 -10.38
C GLY A 2 -30.77 -6.34 -9.72
N GLN A 3 -31.37 -7.50 -9.90
CA GLN A 3 -32.63 -7.87 -9.23
C GLN A 3 -32.41 -7.82 -7.70
N PHE A 4 -33.29 -7.14 -6.98
CA PHE A 4 -33.21 -6.90 -5.52
C PHE A 4 -32.03 -6.01 -5.05
N ALA A 5 -31.28 -5.34 -5.95
CA ALA A 5 -30.26 -4.38 -5.54
C ALA A 5 -30.85 -3.33 -4.57
N GLY A 6 -30.30 -3.28 -3.35
CA GLY A 6 -30.76 -2.35 -2.31
C GLY A 6 -32.14 -2.64 -1.71
N GLY A 7 -32.76 -3.81 -2.00
CA GLY A 7 -34.14 -4.10 -1.59
C GLY A 7 -34.41 -4.06 -0.07
N HIS A 8 -33.39 -4.16 0.76
CA HIS A 8 -33.48 -4.03 2.22
C HIS A 8 -32.91 -2.72 2.76
N VAL A 9 -32.45 -1.79 1.91
CA VAL A 9 -32.03 -0.45 2.34
C VAL A 9 -33.27 0.29 2.91
N THR A 10 -33.13 0.83 4.09
CA THR A 10 -34.22 1.49 4.83
C THR A 10 -34.07 3.01 4.85
N THR A 11 -33.12 3.51 5.64
CA THR A 11 -32.83 4.95 5.75
C THR A 11 -31.52 5.36 5.08
N GLY A 12 -30.72 4.37 4.60
CA GLY A 12 -29.50 4.64 3.85
C GLY A 12 -29.80 5.32 2.50
N TYR A 13 -28.95 6.26 2.10
CA TYR A 13 -29.10 7.04 0.87
C TYR A 13 -27.78 7.22 0.13
N ASN A 14 -27.84 7.66 -1.14
CA ASN A 14 -26.67 7.89 -1.99
C ASN A 14 -25.75 6.66 -2.14
N ASN A 15 -26.28 5.45 -2.02
CA ASN A 15 -25.53 4.23 -2.23
C ASN A 15 -25.61 3.81 -3.71
N THR A 16 -24.47 3.37 -4.27
CA THR A 16 -24.41 2.75 -5.60
C THR A 16 -24.25 1.24 -5.44
N ILE A 17 -25.18 0.47 -5.96
CA ILE A 17 -25.18 -1.00 -5.87
C ILE A 17 -25.27 -1.59 -7.28
N LEU A 18 -24.26 -2.35 -7.67
CA LEU A 18 -24.25 -3.17 -8.88
C LEU A 18 -24.23 -4.65 -8.51
N GLY A 19 -25.10 -5.44 -9.15
CA GLY A 19 -25.32 -6.85 -8.81
C GLY A 19 -26.54 -7.02 -7.89
N ARG A 20 -26.60 -8.12 -7.15
CA ARG A 20 -27.82 -8.51 -6.40
C ARG A 20 -27.77 -8.15 -4.90
N TYR A 21 -26.75 -7.46 -4.46
CA TYR A 21 -26.63 -7.10 -3.03
C TYR A 21 -27.87 -6.33 -2.53
N ASN A 22 -28.55 -6.87 -1.52
CA ASN A 22 -29.83 -6.35 -1.04
C ASN A 22 -29.72 -5.23 0.03
N GLY A 23 -28.54 -4.99 0.58
CA GLY A 23 -28.30 -4.02 1.66
C GLY A 23 -27.82 -4.63 2.97
N ASN A 24 -28.01 -5.96 3.18
CA ASN A 24 -27.54 -6.69 4.35
C ASN A 24 -27.26 -8.15 4.00
N GLN A 25 -26.10 -8.42 3.42
CA GLN A 25 -25.71 -9.74 2.96
C GLN A 25 -24.18 -9.88 2.93
N GLY A 26 -23.67 -11.11 3.04
CA GLY A 26 -22.25 -11.41 2.93
C GLY A 26 -21.37 -10.69 3.96
N GLY A 27 -21.89 -10.45 5.17
CA GLY A 27 -21.17 -9.78 6.24
C GLY A 27 -21.14 -8.24 6.15
N LEU A 28 -21.80 -7.67 5.13
CA LEU A 28 -21.93 -6.21 4.98
C LEU A 28 -23.37 -5.78 5.26
N ASP A 29 -23.55 -4.74 6.08
CA ASP A 29 -24.83 -4.08 6.33
C ASP A 29 -24.74 -2.59 6.02
N ILE A 30 -25.46 -2.12 5.02
CA ILE A 30 -25.59 -0.70 4.64
C ILE A 30 -27.03 -0.23 4.65
N ARG A 31 -27.95 -0.95 5.35
CA ARG A 31 -29.39 -0.60 5.36
C ARG A 31 -29.65 0.81 5.82
N THR A 32 -28.83 1.32 6.73
CA THR A 32 -28.86 2.70 7.23
C THR A 32 -27.60 3.50 6.84
N GLY A 33 -26.64 2.87 6.12
CA GLY A 33 -25.39 3.50 5.68
C GLY A 33 -25.57 4.32 4.42
N ASN A 34 -24.74 5.35 4.26
CA ASN A 34 -24.81 6.30 3.14
C ASN A 34 -23.50 6.28 2.33
N ASN A 35 -23.55 6.75 1.07
CA ASN A 35 -22.39 7.03 0.24
C ASN A 35 -21.45 5.82 0.02
N ASN A 36 -21.98 4.59 0.01
CA ASN A 36 -21.21 3.39 -0.32
C ASN A 36 -21.34 3.05 -1.81
N ILE A 37 -20.28 2.49 -2.38
CA ILE A 37 -20.31 1.83 -3.69
C ILE A 37 -20.09 0.35 -3.43
N VAL A 38 -21.00 -0.51 -3.89
CA VAL A 38 -20.94 -1.98 -3.71
C VAL A 38 -21.09 -2.68 -5.06
N LEU A 39 -20.09 -3.50 -5.41
CA LEU A 39 -20.16 -4.45 -6.52
C LEU A 39 -20.36 -5.85 -5.93
N SER A 40 -21.43 -6.52 -6.32
CA SER A 40 -21.75 -7.85 -5.83
C SER A 40 -21.90 -8.86 -6.98
N ASP A 41 -21.76 -10.14 -6.63
CA ASP A 41 -22.07 -11.24 -7.56
C ASP A 41 -23.59 -11.47 -7.72
N GLY A 42 -23.94 -12.50 -8.51
CA GLY A 42 -25.32 -12.87 -8.79
C GLY A 42 -26.07 -13.42 -7.57
N ASP A 43 -25.37 -13.85 -6.53
CA ASP A 43 -25.93 -14.30 -5.25
C ASP A 43 -26.04 -13.18 -4.23
N GLY A 44 -25.50 -11.99 -4.53
CA GLY A 44 -25.56 -10.80 -3.70
C GLY A 44 -24.41 -10.65 -2.71
N ASN A 45 -23.35 -11.46 -2.82
CA ASN A 45 -22.17 -11.29 -1.95
C ASN A 45 -21.33 -10.10 -2.43
N PRO A 46 -20.98 -9.15 -1.56
CA PRO A 46 -20.10 -8.04 -1.90
C PRO A 46 -18.71 -8.53 -2.30
N ARG A 47 -18.24 -8.14 -3.49
CA ARG A 47 -16.91 -8.50 -4.02
C ARG A 47 -15.94 -7.33 -3.99
N VAL A 48 -16.45 -6.11 -4.21
CA VAL A 48 -15.71 -4.85 -4.09
C VAL A 48 -16.59 -3.82 -3.42
N ARG A 49 -16.02 -3.02 -2.55
CA ARG A 49 -16.71 -1.91 -1.90
C ARG A 49 -15.81 -0.68 -1.81
N VAL A 50 -16.40 0.51 -2.03
CA VAL A 50 -15.84 1.77 -1.55
C VAL A 50 -16.73 2.25 -0.39
N THR A 51 -16.13 2.46 0.78
CA THR A 51 -16.87 2.91 1.97
C THR A 51 -17.25 4.39 1.85
N SER A 52 -18.11 4.87 2.75
CA SER A 52 -18.46 6.29 2.84
C SER A 52 -17.26 7.22 3.09
N SER A 53 -16.17 6.70 3.63
CA SER A 53 -14.90 7.42 3.82
C SER A 53 -13.92 7.30 2.64
N GLY A 54 -14.32 6.64 1.55
CA GLY A 54 -13.48 6.43 0.37
C GLY A 54 -12.55 5.21 0.45
N THR A 55 -12.59 4.41 1.52
CA THR A 55 -11.75 3.22 1.64
C THR A 55 -12.14 2.17 0.60
N PHE A 56 -11.17 1.72 -0.21
CA PHE A 56 -11.34 0.64 -1.18
C PHE A 56 -11.13 -0.73 -0.51
N VAL A 57 -12.11 -1.61 -0.61
CA VAL A 57 -12.13 -2.92 0.07
C VAL A 57 -12.43 -4.03 -0.92
N ILE A 58 -11.58 -5.05 -0.96
CA ILE A 58 -11.77 -6.32 -1.67
C ILE A 58 -11.66 -7.45 -0.63
N PRO A 59 -12.78 -7.94 -0.07
CA PRO A 59 -12.75 -8.82 1.11
C PRO A 59 -11.96 -10.12 0.90
N GLN A 60 -12.01 -10.70 -0.30
CA GLN A 60 -11.36 -11.98 -0.59
C GLN A 60 -9.84 -11.87 -0.71
N THR A 61 -9.29 -10.69 -1.02
CA THR A 61 -7.84 -10.50 -1.26
C THR A 61 -6.98 -10.92 -0.06
N TYR A 62 -7.49 -10.72 1.16
CA TYR A 62 -6.78 -11.12 2.38
C TYR A 62 -6.65 -12.66 2.53
N ASN A 63 -7.63 -13.42 2.02
CA ASN A 63 -7.67 -14.88 2.12
C ASN A 63 -6.95 -15.58 0.97
N ASP A 64 -6.71 -14.88 -0.15
CA ASP A 64 -5.96 -15.42 -1.28
C ASP A 64 -4.46 -15.19 -1.06
N THR A 65 -3.72 -16.27 -0.96
CA THR A 65 -2.28 -16.23 -0.68
C THR A 65 -1.45 -16.70 -1.87
N THR A 66 -0.27 -16.11 -2.04
CA THR A 66 0.70 -16.50 -3.07
C THR A 66 2.13 -16.35 -2.54
N GLY A 67 3.04 -17.19 -3.01
CA GLY A 67 4.49 -17.05 -2.76
C GLY A 67 5.18 -16.08 -3.74
N THR A 68 4.44 -15.49 -4.68
CA THR A 68 5.00 -14.52 -5.64
C THR A 68 5.31 -13.20 -4.92
N ALA A 69 6.43 -12.58 -5.29
CA ALA A 69 6.81 -11.28 -4.73
C ALA A 69 5.75 -10.21 -5.02
N ALA A 70 5.51 -9.33 -4.04
CA ALA A 70 4.62 -8.19 -4.21
C ALA A 70 5.11 -7.29 -5.37
N ASN A 71 4.20 -6.94 -6.27
CA ASN A 71 4.51 -6.16 -7.46
C ASN A 71 3.51 -5.04 -7.75
N MET A 72 2.70 -4.65 -6.77
CA MET A 72 1.71 -3.59 -6.88
C MET A 72 2.13 -2.41 -6.01
N GLN A 73 1.95 -1.21 -6.53
CA GLN A 73 2.19 0.06 -5.84
C GLN A 73 1.05 1.02 -6.12
N ILE A 74 0.74 1.87 -5.14
CA ILE A 74 -0.16 3.02 -5.30
C ILE A 74 0.71 4.27 -5.26
N ASP A 75 0.58 5.13 -6.27
CA ASP A 75 1.28 6.43 -6.29
C ASP A 75 0.51 7.52 -5.50
N SER A 76 1.11 8.69 -5.32
CA SER A 76 0.50 9.82 -4.60
C SER A 76 -0.84 10.29 -5.19
N SER A 77 -1.07 10.03 -6.48
CA SER A 77 -2.36 10.31 -7.15
C SER A 77 -3.41 9.21 -6.93
N GLY A 78 -3.12 8.17 -6.14
CA GLY A 78 -4.01 7.04 -5.90
C GLY A 78 -4.07 6.03 -7.04
N VAL A 79 -3.18 6.11 -8.04
CA VAL A 79 -3.16 5.20 -9.18
C VAL A 79 -2.42 3.91 -8.82
N VAL A 80 -3.11 2.78 -9.03
CA VAL A 80 -2.53 1.45 -8.82
C VAL A 80 -1.68 1.06 -10.04
N ARG A 81 -0.42 0.70 -9.81
CA ARG A 81 0.54 0.32 -10.85
C ARG A 81 1.29 -0.96 -10.49
N ARG A 82 1.74 -1.65 -11.52
CA ARG A 82 2.67 -2.77 -11.35
C ARG A 82 4.09 -2.23 -11.18
N SER A 83 4.75 -2.55 -10.08
CA SER A 83 6.18 -2.32 -9.88
C SER A 83 7.01 -3.29 -10.75
N THR A 84 8.13 -2.82 -11.31
CA THR A 84 9.03 -3.61 -12.18
C THR A 84 10.47 -3.11 -12.07
N SER A 85 11.44 -3.97 -12.43
CA SER A 85 12.86 -3.62 -12.36
C SER A 85 13.63 -3.95 -13.66
N SER A 86 12.94 -4.31 -14.75
CA SER A 86 13.59 -4.59 -16.02
C SER A 86 14.27 -3.35 -16.62
N LEU A 87 15.45 -3.53 -17.21
CA LEU A 87 16.20 -2.47 -17.89
C LEU A 87 15.36 -1.71 -18.93
N ARG A 88 14.42 -2.38 -19.62
CA ARG A 88 13.52 -1.73 -20.62
C ARG A 88 12.63 -0.63 -20.06
N TYR A 89 12.49 -0.54 -18.74
CA TYR A 89 11.72 0.49 -18.02
C TYR A 89 12.61 1.49 -17.27
N LYS A 90 13.93 1.43 -17.49
CA LYS A 90 14.91 2.30 -16.85
C LYS A 90 15.70 3.06 -17.91
N ASN A 91 16.13 4.26 -17.54
CA ASN A 91 17.06 5.07 -18.32
C ASN A 91 18.16 5.57 -17.37
N THR A 92 19.23 6.15 -17.91
CA THR A 92 20.30 6.80 -17.15
C THR A 92 20.81 5.90 -15.99
N VAL A 93 21.12 4.64 -16.32
CA VAL A 93 21.58 3.65 -15.33
C VAL A 93 23.07 3.90 -15.02
N ASN A 94 23.37 4.26 -13.78
CA ASN A 94 24.71 4.49 -13.25
C ASN A 94 24.99 3.54 -12.08
N ASN A 95 26.27 3.43 -11.71
CA ASN A 95 26.65 2.73 -10.49
C ASN A 95 26.17 3.50 -9.26
N ALA A 96 25.74 2.78 -8.22
CA ALA A 96 25.35 3.38 -6.95
C ALA A 96 26.57 4.09 -6.30
N THR A 97 26.34 5.28 -5.80
CA THR A 97 27.38 6.10 -5.11
C THR A 97 27.33 5.93 -3.59
N HIS A 98 26.15 5.69 -3.01
CA HIS A 98 25.96 5.44 -1.60
C HIS A 98 26.24 3.97 -1.27
N GLY A 99 26.89 3.71 -0.13
CA GLY A 99 27.33 2.37 0.27
C GLY A 99 27.46 2.19 1.77
N LEU A 100 28.61 1.70 2.22
CA LEU A 100 28.83 1.32 3.62
C LEU A 100 28.73 2.50 4.58
N THR A 101 29.25 3.65 4.21
CA THR A 101 29.25 4.86 5.05
C THR A 101 27.82 5.29 5.38
N GLU A 102 26.97 5.42 4.37
CA GLU A 102 25.59 5.85 4.53
C GLU A 102 24.75 4.78 5.22
N LEU A 103 24.96 3.49 4.90
CA LEU A 103 24.31 2.40 5.60
C LEU A 103 24.58 2.42 7.11
N LEU A 104 25.82 2.65 7.52
CA LEU A 104 26.21 2.69 8.93
C LEU A 104 25.70 3.93 9.66
N ALA A 105 25.31 4.99 8.95
CA ALA A 105 24.69 6.18 9.53
C ALA A 105 23.20 5.97 9.86
N LEU A 106 22.55 4.95 9.30
CA LEU A 106 21.13 4.68 9.56
C LEU A 106 20.92 4.13 10.96
N ARG A 107 19.80 4.52 11.57
CA ARG A 107 19.38 4.08 12.91
C ARG A 107 18.16 3.15 12.80
N PRO A 108 18.33 1.82 12.93
CA PRO A 108 17.21 0.92 13.06
C PRO A 108 16.40 1.20 14.33
N VAL A 109 15.09 1.22 14.22
CA VAL A 109 14.17 1.52 15.32
C VAL A 109 13.08 0.48 15.44
N THR A 110 12.43 0.44 16.62
CA THR A 110 11.13 -0.19 16.79
C THR A 110 10.10 0.88 17.10
N TYR A 111 8.88 0.71 16.58
CA TYR A 111 7.79 1.69 16.75
C TYR A 111 6.43 1.03 16.81
N LYS A 112 5.40 1.78 17.22
CA LYS A 112 3.99 1.40 17.09
C LYS A 112 3.33 2.38 16.14
N GLY A 113 2.51 1.87 15.21
CA GLY A 113 1.70 2.72 14.34
C GLY A 113 0.55 3.36 15.13
N ASN A 114 0.20 4.60 14.81
CA ASN A 114 -0.86 5.34 15.51
C ASN A 114 -2.23 4.65 15.44
N ASN A 115 -2.46 3.83 14.42
CA ASN A 115 -3.72 3.12 14.17
C ASN A 115 -3.62 1.60 14.38
N ASP A 116 -2.48 1.07 14.88
CA ASP A 116 -2.16 -0.36 14.91
C ASP A 116 -2.16 -0.94 16.34
N GLY A 117 -2.72 -0.21 17.31
CA GLY A 117 -2.82 -0.62 18.70
C GLY A 117 -1.45 -0.83 19.33
N ASP A 118 -1.26 -1.98 20.00
CA ASP A 118 -0.02 -2.32 20.71
C ASP A 118 1.01 -3.07 19.86
N THR A 119 0.73 -3.30 18.58
CA THR A 119 1.64 -3.99 17.67
C THR A 119 2.94 -3.22 17.49
N VAL A 120 4.07 -3.91 17.70
CA VAL A 120 5.41 -3.33 17.53
C VAL A 120 5.96 -3.73 16.17
N PHE A 121 6.46 -2.74 15.44
CA PHE A 121 7.11 -2.89 14.15
C PHE A 121 8.60 -2.53 14.25
N GLY A 122 9.41 -3.07 13.33
CA GLY A 122 10.80 -2.66 13.13
C GLY A 122 10.93 -1.88 11.82
N GLY A 123 11.81 -0.88 11.77
CA GLY A 123 12.03 -0.12 10.55
C GLY A 123 13.02 1.01 10.71
N LEU A 124 12.93 1.96 9.78
CA LEU A 124 13.69 3.21 9.76
C LEU A 124 12.70 4.38 9.73
N ILE A 125 13.19 5.58 10.00
CA ILE A 125 12.43 6.83 9.94
C ILE A 125 12.77 7.53 8.63
N ALA A 126 11.75 7.91 7.84
CA ALA A 126 11.93 8.46 6.50
C ALA A 126 12.75 9.76 6.51
N GLU A 127 12.52 10.63 7.48
CA GLU A 127 13.26 11.87 7.68
C GLU A 127 14.75 11.61 7.97
N GLU A 128 15.07 10.63 8.80
CA GLU A 128 16.47 10.28 9.12
C GLU A 128 17.20 9.69 7.91
N VAL A 129 16.51 8.93 7.07
CA VAL A 129 17.07 8.42 5.81
C VAL A 129 17.30 9.56 4.82
N HIS A 130 16.37 10.53 4.76
CA HIS A 130 16.55 11.76 3.98
C HIS A 130 17.78 12.56 4.45
N ASP A 131 17.90 12.80 5.76
CA ASP A 131 18.98 13.57 6.36
C ASP A 131 20.36 12.89 6.22
N ALA A 132 20.37 11.56 6.09
CA ALA A 132 21.57 10.79 5.73
C ALA A 132 21.96 10.93 4.25
N GLY A 133 21.21 11.69 3.44
CA GLY A 133 21.48 11.93 2.01
C GLY A 133 20.96 10.83 1.08
N LEU A 134 20.25 9.83 1.59
CA LEU A 134 19.74 8.67 0.86
C LEU A 134 18.37 8.93 0.19
N THR A 135 18.26 10.07 -0.47
CA THR A 135 17.00 10.59 -1.03
C THR A 135 16.36 9.68 -2.09
N GLU A 136 17.15 8.85 -2.78
CA GLU A 136 16.67 7.88 -3.77
C GLU A 136 15.84 6.73 -3.17
N PHE A 137 15.85 6.57 -1.85
CA PHE A 137 15.07 5.58 -1.11
C PHE A 137 13.88 6.17 -0.37
N VAL A 138 13.72 7.50 -0.39
CA VAL A 138 12.64 8.23 0.27
C VAL A 138 11.49 8.47 -0.72
N GLN A 139 10.26 8.26 -0.28
CA GLN A 139 9.06 8.69 -0.97
C GLN A 139 8.54 9.95 -0.27
N TYR A 140 8.15 10.94 -1.07
CA TYR A 140 7.73 12.25 -0.59
C TYR A 140 6.23 12.44 -0.79
N ASN A 141 5.60 13.17 0.12
CA ASN A 141 4.21 13.63 -0.04
C ASN A 141 4.12 14.79 -1.05
N ASP A 142 2.91 15.30 -1.26
CA ASP A 142 2.65 16.39 -2.22
C ASP A 142 3.29 17.73 -1.79
N ASP A 143 3.62 17.88 -0.51
CA ASP A 143 4.31 19.07 0.04
C ASP A 143 5.84 18.94 -0.07
N GLY A 144 6.34 17.80 -0.56
CA GLY A 144 7.77 17.51 -0.72
C GLY A 144 8.45 17.05 0.56
N GLU A 145 7.70 16.66 1.59
CA GLU A 145 8.23 16.15 2.85
C GLU A 145 8.43 14.62 2.79
N PRO A 146 9.46 14.06 3.46
CA PRO A 146 9.62 12.62 3.60
C PRO A 146 8.37 11.97 4.21
N ASP A 147 7.80 10.95 3.54
CA ASP A 147 6.54 10.31 3.95
C ASP A 147 6.68 8.79 4.11
N ALA A 148 7.43 8.14 3.21
CA ALA A 148 7.62 6.71 3.25
C ALA A 148 8.98 6.30 2.69
N LEU A 149 9.32 5.00 2.82
CA LEU A 149 10.57 4.44 2.34
C LEU A 149 10.32 3.32 1.31
N ALA A 150 11.10 3.35 0.23
CA ALA A 150 11.16 2.28 -0.74
C ALA A 150 12.05 1.13 -0.22
N TYR A 151 11.64 0.45 0.87
CA TYR A 151 12.43 -0.59 1.55
C TYR A 151 12.96 -1.67 0.61
N SER A 152 12.17 -2.11 -0.36
CA SER A 152 12.62 -3.10 -1.34
C SER A 152 13.79 -2.63 -2.20
N ASN A 153 13.91 -1.32 -2.43
CA ASN A 153 15.00 -0.73 -3.19
C ASN A 153 16.26 -0.59 -2.33
N MET A 154 16.13 -0.45 -1.02
CA MET A 154 17.27 -0.34 -0.09
C MET A 154 18.15 -1.60 -0.06
N VAL A 155 17.70 -2.72 -0.61
CA VAL A 155 18.54 -3.90 -0.81
C VAL A 155 19.77 -3.58 -1.67
N SER A 156 19.68 -2.63 -2.61
CA SER A 156 20.81 -2.20 -3.43
C SER A 156 21.90 -1.49 -2.61
N LEU A 157 21.51 -0.69 -1.62
CA LEU A 157 22.41 -0.07 -0.64
C LEU A 157 23.12 -1.13 0.21
N CYS A 158 22.38 -2.12 0.70
CA CYS A 158 22.97 -3.23 1.45
C CYS A 158 23.97 -4.03 0.63
N ILE A 159 23.66 -4.31 -0.65
CA ILE A 159 24.57 -5.03 -1.57
C ILE A 159 25.85 -4.22 -1.76
N LYS A 160 25.74 -2.90 -2.04
CA LYS A 160 26.89 -2.03 -2.21
C LYS A 160 27.75 -1.95 -0.95
N ALA A 161 27.14 -1.81 0.21
CA ALA A 161 27.83 -1.78 1.51
C ALA A 161 28.60 -3.09 1.79
N ILE A 162 28.00 -4.26 1.50
CA ILE A 162 28.65 -5.57 1.65
C ILE A 162 29.86 -5.68 0.68
N GLN A 163 29.73 -5.21 -0.56
CA GLN A 163 30.82 -5.21 -1.52
C GLN A 163 32.00 -4.36 -1.05
N GLU A 164 31.74 -3.16 -0.48
CA GLU A 164 32.77 -2.28 0.07
C GLU A 164 33.41 -2.88 1.33
N GLN A 165 32.61 -3.45 2.23
CA GLN A 165 33.12 -4.13 3.42
C GLN A 165 34.04 -5.29 3.05
N GLN A 166 33.68 -6.09 2.03
CA GLN A 166 34.51 -7.20 1.55
C GLN A 166 35.84 -6.72 0.96
N ALA A 167 35.86 -5.53 0.35
CA ALA A 167 37.10 -4.97 -0.22
C ALA A 167 38.07 -4.44 0.84
N THR A 168 37.60 -4.25 2.08
CA THR A 168 38.43 -3.78 3.21
C THR A 168 38.95 -4.90 4.12
N ILE A 169 38.54 -6.14 3.89
CA ILE A 169 38.99 -7.36 4.58
C ILE A 169 40.17 -7.97 3.81
#